data_267bc6ecf72eafbb4278ea2c8177f38e
#
_entry.id   267bc6ecf72eafbb4278ea2c8177f38e
#
_cell.length_a   1.000
_cell.length_b   1.000
_cell.length_c   1.000
_cell.angle_alpha   90.00
_cell.angle_beta   90.00
_cell.angle_gamma   90.00
#
_symmetry.space_group_name_H-M   'P 1'
#
loop_
_entity.id
_entity.type
_entity.pdbx_description
1 polymer ?
#
loop_
_entity_poly.entity_id
_entity_poly.type
_entity_poly.pdbx_seq_one_letter_code
_entity_poly.pdbx_strand_id
1 'polypeptide(L)'
;PENFASLQKIQELVEKYKGVTAEGLVESALDKVHMIENMGYDNLVISIKSSDVLMCVKAHELIASQTDHPLHVGITEAGTITAGNIKSAIGLGLILSQGIGDTIRVSLTGDPVEEVKSAKLILKTLGLRKDGVEIVSCPTCGRTRIDLIGLANQVENMVQDIKAPT
;
A
#
# COMPACT_ATOMS: atom_id res chain seq x y z
N PRO A 1 -16.60 21.30 -18.80
CA PRO A 1 -15.46 21.51 -19.69
C PRO A 1 -14.18 20.85 -19.20
N GLU A 2 -13.91 20.90 -17.86
CA GLU A 2 -12.69 20.34 -17.26
C GLU A 2 -12.61 18.80 -17.38
N ASN A 3 -13.73 18.09 -17.29
CA ASN A 3 -13.77 16.64 -17.48
C ASN A 3 -13.42 16.18 -18.91
N PHE A 4 -13.67 17.01 -19.92
CA PHE A 4 -13.38 16.66 -21.30
C PHE A 4 -11.86 16.62 -21.59
N ALA A 5 -11.11 17.60 -21.11
CA ALA A 5 -9.66 17.66 -21.29
C ALA A 5 -8.93 16.49 -20.61
N SER A 6 -9.40 16.07 -19.43
CA SER A 6 -8.82 14.93 -18.72
C SER A 6 -9.14 13.59 -19.41
N LEU A 7 -10.33 13.43 -19.97
CA LEU A 7 -10.71 12.25 -20.76
C LEU A 7 -9.92 12.14 -22.06
N GLN A 8 -9.71 13.25 -22.74
CA GLN A 8 -8.91 13.29 -23.98
C GLN A 8 -7.46 12.88 -23.68
N LYS A 9 -6.86 13.40 -22.61
CA LYS A 9 -5.50 13.01 -22.19
C LYS A 9 -5.39 11.53 -21.83
N ILE A 10 -6.39 10.98 -21.15
CA ILE A 10 -6.44 9.54 -20.86
C ILE A 10 -6.47 8.73 -22.15
N GLN A 11 -7.29 9.12 -23.14
CA GLN A 11 -7.36 8.45 -24.43
C GLN A 11 -6.02 8.48 -25.17
N GLU A 12 -5.35 9.64 -25.20
CA GLU A 12 -4.02 9.79 -25.80
C GLU A 12 -2.98 8.86 -25.15
N LEU A 13 -2.99 8.73 -23.81
CA LEU A 13 -2.10 7.83 -23.09
C LEU A 13 -2.42 6.35 -23.38
N VAL A 14 -3.69 5.98 -23.40
CA VAL A 14 -4.12 4.61 -23.72
C VAL A 14 -3.73 4.23 -25.16
N GLU A 15 -3.85 5.14 -26.11
CA GLU A 15 -3.40 4.93 -27.48
C GLU A 15 -1.88 4.82 -27.58
N LYS A 16 -1.14 5.72 -26.91
CA LYS A 16 0.32 5.75 -26.88
C LYS A 16 0.91 4.45 -26.34
N TYR A 17 0.38 3.97 -25.21
CA TYR A 17 0.88 2.78 -24.51
C TYR A 17 0.12 1.49 -24.86
N LYS A 18 -0.85 1.55 -25.77
CA LYS A 18 -1.67 0.42 -26.21
C LYS A 18 -2.45 -0.25 -25.08
N GLY A 19 -2.89 0.54 -24.11
CA GLY A 19 -3.65 0.08 -22.96
C GLY A 19 -3.35 0.88 -21.69
N VAL A 20 -3.90 0.41 -20.57
CA VAL A 20 -3.60 0.93 -19.23
C VAL A 20 -2.30 0.28 -18.77
N THR A 21 -1.25 1.07 -18.59
CA THR A 21 0.09 0.58 -18.22
C THR A 21 0.69 1.40 -17.09
N ALA A 22 1.72 0.86 -16.43
CA ALA A 22 2.46 1.56 -15.39
C ALA A 22 3.11 2.86 -15.94
N GLU A 23 3.66 2.81 -17.14
CA GLU A 23 4.26 3.95 -17.83
C GLU A 23 3.24 5.07 -18.09
N GLY A 24 2.03 4.70 -18.54
CA GLY A 24 0.95 5.66 -18.76
C GLY A 24 0.47 6.32 -17.48
N LEU A 25 0.38 5.56 -16.38
CA LEU A 25 0.06 6.09 -15.05
C LEU A 25 1.10 7.09 -14.57
N VAL A 26 2.39 6.77 -14.72
CA VAL A 26 3.51 7.62 -14.32
C VAL A 26 3.54 8.90 -15.15
N GLU A 27 3.44 8.82 -16.48
CA GLU A 27 3.39 10.00 -17.35
C GLU A 27 2.23 10.92 -16.98
N SER A 28 1.04 10.35 -16.73
CA SER A 28 -0.12 11.13 -16.29
C SER A 28 0.11 11.84 -14.96
N ALA A 29 0.80 11.20 -14.02
CA ALA A 29 1.11 11.80 -12.72
C ALA A 29 2.15 12.92 -12.86
N LEU A 30 3.24 12.68 -13.58
CA LEU A 30 4.32 13.66 -13.79
C LEU A 30 3.84 14.90 -14.57
N ASP A 31 2.97 14.73 -15.56
CA ASP A 31 2.34 15.87 -16.24
C ASP A 31 1.63 16.81 -15.25
N LYS A 32 0.97 16.26 -14.22
CA LYS A 32 0.30 17.07 -13.19
C LYS A 32 1.28 17.69 -12.21
N VAL A 33 2.32 16.97 -11.84
CA VAL A 33 3.41 17.49 -11.01
C VAL A 33 4.04 18.71 -11.68
N HIS A 34 4.50 18.57 -12.92
CA HIS A 34 5.12 19.64 -13.67
C HIS A 34 4.18 20.85 -13.87
N MET A 35 2.88 20.60 -14.08
CA MET A 35 1.89 21.67 -14.19
C MET A 35 1.82 22.50 -12.89
N ILE A 36 1.84 21.85 -11.73
CA ILE A 36 1.73 22.49 -10.42
C ILE A 36 3.05 23.21 -10.09
N GLU A 37 4.21 22.58 -10.35
CA GLU A 37 5.52 23.17 -10.17
C GLU A 37 5.70 24.43 -11.02
N ASN A 38 5.22 24.42 -12.26
CA ASN A 38 5.24 25.60 -13.15
C ASN A 38 4.36 26.75 -12.63
N MET A 39 3.43 26.48 -11.72
CA MET A 39 2.69 27.53 -10.99
C MET A 39 3.45 28.07 -9.77
N GLY A 40 4.66 27.57 -9.51
CA GLY A 40 5.50 27.98 -8.37
C GLY A 40 5.16 27.26 -7.07
N TYR A 41 4.54 26.07 -7.13
CA TYR A 41 4.19 25.28 -5.95
C TYR A 41 4.84 23.89 -6.02
N ASP A 42 5.62 23.54 -5.00
CA ASP A 42 6.43 22.32 -4.92
C ASP A 42 6.12 21.40 -3.71
N ASN A 43 5.24 21.86 -2.80
CA ASN A 43 4.86 21.08 -1.62
C ASN A 43 3.81 20.02 -1.98
N LEU A 44 4.23 18.98 -2.68
CA LEU A 44 3.40 17.93 -3.26
C LEU A 44 3.63 16.58 -2.59
N VAL A 45 2.58 15.76 -2.57
CA VAL A 45 2.64 14.31 -2.32
C VAL A 45 1.99 13.62 -3.50
N ILE A 46 2.69 12.69 -4.12
CA ILE A 46 2.20 11.99 -5.31
C ILE A 46 1.54 10.68 -4.88
N SER A 47 0.36 10.40 -5.44
CA SER A 47 -0.33 9.14 -5.22
C SER A 47 -0.70 8.51 -6.56
N ILE A 48 -0.04 7.40 -6.89
CA ILE A 48 -0.40 6.54 -8.01
C ILE A 48 -0.97 5.25 -7.44
N LYS A 49 -2.20 4.92 -7.82
CA LYS A 49 -2.87 3.71 -7.32
C LYS A 49 -3.43 2.90 -8.47
N SER A 50 -3.35 1.58 -8.33
CA SER A 50 -3.97 0.61 -9.22
C SER A 50 -4.62 -0.50 -8.42
N SER A 51 -5.65 -1.12 -8.98
CA SER A 51 -6.23 -2.36 -8.46
C SER A 51 -5.43 -3.59 -8.90
N ASP A 52 -4.60 -3.46 -9.93
CA ASP A 52 -3.59 -4.45 -10.30
C ASP A 52 -2.33 -4.22 -9.48
N VAL A 53 -1.94 -5.24 -8.71
CA VAL A 53 -0.82 -5.15 -7.75
C VAL A 53 0.51 -4.96 -8.47
N LEU A 54 0.78 -5.75 -9.50
CA LEU A 54 2.07 -5.72 -10.20
C LEU A 54 2.23 -4.43 -11.01
N MET A 55 1.16 -3.96 -11.62
CA MET A 55 1.14 -2.65 -12.29
C MET A 55 1.40 -1.53 -11.29
N CYS A 56 0.79 -1.58 -10.10
CA CYS A 56 1.00 -0.60 -9.03
C CYS A 56 2.46 -0.59 -8.56
N VAL A 57 3.06 -1.75 -8.33
CA VAL A 57 4.48 -1.89 -7.97
C VAL A 57 5.36 -1.27 -9.05
N LYS A 58 5.15 -1.65 -10.31
CA LYS A 58 5.92 -1.13 -11.44
C LYS A 58 5.81 0.39 -11.60
N ALA A 59 4.60 0.94 -11.41
CA ALA A 59 4.39 2.38 -11.45
C ALA A 59 5.17 3.12 -10.35
N HIS A 60 5.23 2.55 -9.14
CA HIS A 60 6.00 3.14 -8.04
C HIS A 60 7.51 3.05 -8.26
N GLU A 61 8.02 1.94 -8.82
CA GLU A 61 9.42 1.84 -9.22
C GLU A 61 9.79 2.90 -10.26
N LEU A 62 8.93 3.09 -11.26
CA LEU A 62 9.18 4.06 -12.32
C LEU A 62 9.12 5.50 -11.81
N ILE A 63 8.12 5.86 -10.99
CA ILE A 63 8.00 7.24 -10.52
C ILE A 63 9.06 7.59 -9.49
N ALA A 64 9.43 6.67 -8.60
CA ALA A 64 10.49 6.89 -7.62
C ALA A 64 11.86 7.20 -8.24
N SER A 65 12.09 6.78 -9.49
CA SER A 65 13.30 7.11 -10.23
C SER A 65 13.25 8.47 -10.95
N GLN A 66 12.11 9.16 -10.93
CA GLN A 66 11.87 10.36 -11.73
C GLN A 66 11.48 11.59 -10.90
N THR A 67 11.28 11.44 -9.59
CA THR A 67 10.91 12.55 -8.71
C THR A 67 11.40 12.31 -7.29
N ASP A 68 11.69 13.40 -6.59
CA ASP A 68 12.02 13.40 -5.16
C ASP A 68 10.81 13.75 -4.28
N HIS A 69 9.64 13.96 -4.86
CA HIS A 69 8.41 14.20 -4.10
C HIS A 69 7.99 12.98 -3.30
N PRO A 70 7.49 13.15 -2.06
CA PRO A 70 6.96 12.06 -1.26
C PRO A 70 5.87 11.26 -1.98
N LEU A 71 5.91 9.94 -1.82
CA LEU A 71 4.97 9.01 -2.44
C LEU A 71 3.97 8.46 -1.42
N HIS A 72 2.67 8.58 -1.73
CA HIS A 72 1.60 7.96 -0.98
C HIS A 72 1.18 6.65 -1.63
N VAL A 73 1.51 5.54 -0.97
CA VAL A 73 1.40 4.19 -1.52
C VAL A 73 0.15 3.47 -1.03
N GLY A 74 -0.49 2.73 -1.91
CA GLY A 74 -1.63 1.89 -1.59
C GLY A 74 -2.20 1.20 -2.80
N ILE A 75 -2.82 0.03 -2.58
CA ILE A 75 -3.59 -0.65 -3.61
C ILE A 75 -5.04 -0.16 -3.50
N THR A 76 -5.61 0.31 -4.61
CA THR A 76 -7.00 0.75 -4.64
C THR A 76 -7.95 -0.42 -4.91
N GLU A 77 -9.19 -0.31 -4.45
CA GLU A 77 -10.22 -1.34 -4.68
C GLU A 77 -9.72 -2.75 -4.31
N ALA A 78 -9.03 -2.86 -3.17
CA ALA A 78 -8.40 -4.12 -2.78
C ALA A 78 -9.44 -5.22 -2.49
N GLY A 79 -10.65 -4.87 -2.05
CA GLY A 79 -11.76 -5.79 -1.85
C GLY A 79 -12.19 -5.94 -0.39
N THR A 80 -12.79 -7.08 -0.07
CA THR A 80 -13.22 -7.42 1.30
C THR A 80 -12.04 -7.51 2.27
N ILE A 81 -12.31 -7.50 3.57
CA ILE A 81 -11.27 -7.50 4.61
C ILE A 81 -10.22 -8.57 4.35
N THR A 82 -10.60 -9.83 4.14
CA THR A 82 -9.64 -10.93 3.94
C THR A 82 -8.85 -10.78 2.64
N ALA A 83 -9.53 -10.68 1.51
CA ALA A 83 -8.88 -10.59 0.20
C ALA A 83 -8.10 -9.28 0.05
N GLY A 84 -8.66 -8.18 0.54
CA GLY A 84 -8.05 -6.86 0.48
C GLY A 84 -6.79 -6.75 1.34
N ASN A 85 -6.75 -7.41 2.50
CA ASN A 85 -5.55 -7.47 3.34
C ASN A 85 -4.41 -8.22 2.65
N ILE A 86 -4.70 -9.36 2.03
CA ILE A 86 -3.69 -10.13 1.29
C ILE A 86 -3.14 -9.29 0.13
N LYS A 87 -4.03 -8.71 -0.66
CA LYS A 87 -3.69 -7.88 -1.81
C LYS A 87 -2.85 -6.66 -1.42
N SER A 88 -3.28 -5.96 -0.37
CA SER A 88 -2.56 -4.80 0.17
C SER A 88 -1.20 -5.19 0.77
N ALA A 89 -1.13 -6.29 1.51
CA ALA A 89 0.12 -6.77 2.09
C ALA A 89 1.16 -7.14 1.02
N ILE A 90 0.72 -7.79 -0.07
CA ILE A 90 1.61 -8.10 -1.20
C ILE A 90 2.08 -6.81 -1.87
N GLY A 91 1.18 -5.92 -2.26
CA GLY A 91 1.53 -4.70 -2.99
C GLY A 91 2.39 -3.74 -2.17
N LEU A 92 1.97 -3.43 -0.93
CA LEU A 92 2.74 -2.61 -0.02
C LEU A 92 4.07 -3.25 0.35
N GLY A 93 4.10 -4.57 0.58
CA GLY A 93 5.32 -5.31 0.87
C GLY A 93 6.35 -5.18 -0.23
N LEU A 94 5.96 -5.38 -1.48
CA LEU A 94 6.84 -5.26 -2.64
C LEU A 94 7.37 -3.85 -2.84
N ILE A 95 6.56 -2.81 -2.62
CA ILE A 95 6.97 -1.42 -2.80
C ILE A 95 7.86 -0.96 -1.65
N LEU A 96 7.40 -1.13 -0.40
CA LEU A 96 8.10 -0.66 0.80
C LEU A 96 9.44 -1.38 1.04
N SER A 97 9.56 -2.66 0.64
CA SER A 97 10.83 -3.40 0.75
C SER A 97 11.95 -2.84 -0.14
N GLN A 98 11.60 -2.04 -1.13
CA GLN A 98 12.55 -1.33 -2.00
C GLN A 98 12.93 0.07 -1.45
N GLY A 99 12.41 0.46 -0.29
CA GLY A 99 12.60 1.79 0.27
C GLY A 99 11.73 2.86 -0.41
N ILE A 100 10.72 2.47 -1.16
CA ILE A 100 9.79 3.37 -1.86
C ILE A 100 8.54 3.57 -1.01
N GLY A 101 8.14 4.83 -0.81
CA GLY A 101 6.90 5.22 -0.12
C GLY A 101 7.13 5.89 1.23
N ASP A 102 6.45 7.01 1.43
CA ASP A 102 6.56 7.86 2.63
C ASP A 102 5.32 7.76 3.51
N THR A 103 4.17 7.56 2.89
CA THR A 103 2.90 7.33 3.56
C THR A 103 2.14 6.20 2.88
N ILE A 104 1.28 5.49 3.63
CA ILE A 104 0.53 4.35 3.11
C ILE A 104 -0.95 4.46 3.41
N ARG A 105 -1.77 3.81 2.57
CA ARG A 105 -3.16 3.52 2.84
C ARG A 105 -3.52 2.10 2.43
N VAL A 106 -4.16 1.38 3.35
CA VAL A 106 -4.87 0.13 3.05
C VAL A 106 -6.32 0.49 2.72
N SER A 107 -6.87 -0.04 1.64
CA SER A 107 -8.25 0.18 1.20
C SER A 107 -9.04 -1.11 1.32
N LEU A 108 -10.02 -1.14 2.23
CA LEU A 108 -10.86 -2.32 2.49
C LEU A 108 -12.33 -1.93 2.39
N THR A 109 -13.17 -2.87 1.96
CA THR A 109 -14.60 -2.76 2.12
C THR A 109 -14.97 -3.14 3.56
N GLY A 110 -14.90 -2.16 4.48
CA GLY A 110 -15.10 -2.37 5.92
C GLY A 110 -14.91 -1.10 6.74
N ASP A 111 -14.80 -1.26 8.06
CA ASP A 111 -14.55 -0.16 8.98
C ASP A 111 -13.15 0.43 8.72
N PRO A 112 -13.00 1.77 8.61
CA PRO A 112 -11.70 2.42 8.44
C PRO A 112 -10.69 2.11 9.54
N VAL A 113 -11.13 1.76 10.74
CA VAL A 113 -10.25 1.34 11.84
C VAL A 113 -9.51 0.05 11.48
N GLU A 114 -10.15 -0.87 10.76
CA GLU A 114 -9.53 -2.10 10.30
C GLU A 114 -8.45 -1.84 9.24
N GLU A 115 -8.62 -0.82 8.40
CA GLU A 115 -7.58 -0.38 7.46
C GLU A 115 -6.31 0.07 8.20
N VAL A 116 -6.47 0.83 9.29
CA VAL A 116 -5.35 1.29 10.13
C VAL A 116 -4.67 0.14 10.86
N LYS A 117 -5.44 -0.81 11.39
CA LYS A 117 -4.88 -2.02 12.04
C LYS A 117 -4.05 -2.82 11.04
N SER A 118 -4.59 -3.07 9.87
CA SER A 118 -3.92 -3.79 8.79
C SER A 118 -2.64 -3.08 8.33
N ALA A 119 -2.70 -1.76 8.14
CA ALA A 119 -1.54 -0.95 7.77
C ALA A 119 -0.41 -1.05 8.81
N LYS A 120 -0.75 -0.95 10.11
CA LYS A 120 0.22 -1.11 11.21
C LYS A 120 0.84 -2.50 11.21
N LEU A 121 0.03 -3.55 10.99
CA LEU A 121 0.50 -4.93 10.95
C LEU A 121 1.45 -5.17 9.77
N ILE A 122 1.14 -4.65 8.59
CA ILE A 122 2.01 -4.72 7.42
C ILE A 122 3.35 -4.04 7.70
N LEU A 123 3.35 -2.81 8.24
CA LEU A 123 4.58 -2.09 8.58
C LEU A 123 5.41 -2.82 9.64
N LYS A 124 4.77 -3.42 10.64
CA LYS A 124 5.43 -4.22 11.67
C LYS A 124 6.07 -5.47 11.08
N THR A 125 5.34 -6.21 10.23
CA THR A 125 5.83 -7.41 9.55
C THR A 125 7.06 -7.11 8.65
N LEU A 126 7.13 -5.91 8.08
CA LEU A 126 8.27 -5.45 7.29
C LEU A 126 9.42 -4.87 8.15
N GLY A 127 9.28 -4.83 9.48
CA GLY A 127 10.28 -4.23 10.37
C GLY A 127 10.37 -2.69 10.29
N LEU A 128 9.45 -2.04 9.57
CA LEU A 128 9.38 -0.58 9.42
C LEU A 128 8.69 0.09 10.61
N ARG A 129 8.01 -0.68 11.45
CA ARG A 129 7.38 -0.22 12.68
C ARG A 129 7.74 -1.18 13.83
N LYS A 130 8.19 -0.62 14.94
CA LYS A 130 8.71 -1.38 16.10
C LYS A 130 7.89 -1.11 17.37
N ASP A 131 6.56 -1.09 17.28
CA ASP A 131 5.69 -0.96 18.43
C ASP A 131 4.92 -2.25 18.70
N GLY A 132 4.71 -2.53 19.99
CA GLY A 132 3.98 -3.70 20.45
C GLY A 132 4.77 -5.01 20.44
N VAL A 133 4.13 -6.06 20.92
CA VAL A 133 4.71 -7.40 21.04
C VAL A 133 4.64 -8.13 19.70
N GLU A 134 5.70 -8.82 19.31
CA GLU A 134 5.68 -9.77 18.20
C GLU A 134 5.41 -11.17 18.74
N ILE A 135 4.38 -11.83 18.17
CA ILE A 135 4.02 -13.19 18.57
C ILE A 135 4.53 -14.15 17.51
N VAL A 136 5.44 -15.04 17.92
CA VAL A 136 5.90 -16.15 17.10
C VAL A 136 5.28 -17.43 17.65
N SER A 137 4.42 -18.07 16.87
CA SER A 137 3.73 -19.29 17.24
C SER A 137 4.06 -20.41 16.27
N CYS A 138 4.41 -21.57 16.84
CA CYS A 138 4.59 -22.79 16.07
C CYS A 138 3.23 -23.31 15.58
N PRO A 139 3.10 -23.81 14.35
CA PRO A 139 1.87 -24.47 13.91
C PRO A 139 1.65 -25.77 14.68
N THR A 140 0.38 -26.12 14.87
CA THR A 140 0.02 -27.41 15.49
C THR A 140 0.55 -28.59 14.65
N CYS A 141 1.01 -29.65 15.32
CA CYS A 141 1.49 -30.86 14.69
C CYS A 141 1.00 -32.10 15.44
N GLY A 142 1.25 -33.31 14.91
CA GLY A 142 0.82 -34.58 15.53
C GLY A 142 1.38 -34.81 16.95
N ARG A 143 2.35 -34.05 17.40
CA ARG A 143 2.91 -34.12 18.77
C ARG A 143 2.29 -33.10 19.75
N THR A 144 1.45 -32.19 19.26
CA THR A 144 0.79 -31.19 20.09
C THR A 144 -0.25 -31.87 20.99
N ARG A 145 -0.14 -31.66 22.32
CA ARG A 145 -1.03 -32.27 23.34
C ARG A 145 -1.78 -31.21 24.16
N ILE A 146 -1.73 -29.95 23.74
CA ILE A 146 -2.39 -28.81 24.37
C ILE A 146 -3.25 -28.09 23.34
N ASP A 147 -4.21 -27.30 23.80
CA ASP A 147 -4.95 -26.35 22.94
C ASP A 147 -4.04 -25.16 22.60
N LEU A 148 -3.11 -25.38 21.65
CA LEU A 148 -2.17 -24.37 21.21
C LEU A 148 -2.87 -23.21 20.50
N ILE A 149 -3.95 -23.47 19.76
CA ILE A 149 -4.71 -22.43 19.06
C ILE A 149 -5.38 -21.50 20.06
N GLY A 150 -6.07 -22.06 21.06
CA GLY A 150 -6.69 -21.27 22.13
C GLY A 150 -5.66 -20.47 22.94
N LEU A 151 -4.51 -21.06 23.24
CA LEU A 151 -3.42 -20.39 23.96
C LEU A 151 -2.84 -19.22 23.14
N ALA A 152 -2.59 -19.41 21.84
CA ALA A 152 -2.08 -18.36 20.97
C ALA A 152 -3.03 -17.16 20.91
N ASN A 153 -4.34 -17.42 20.72
CA ASN A 153 -5.37 -16.38 20.72
C ASN A 153 -5.47 -15.65 22.07
N GLN A 154 -5.34 -16.38 23.20
CA GLN A 154 -5.32 -15.74 24.53
C GLN A 154 -4.12 -14.81 24.70
N VAL A 155 -2.92 -15.26 24.33
CA VAL A 155 -1.72 -14.44 24.39
C VAL A 155 -1.85 -13.21 23.50
N GLU A 156 -2.34 -13.35 22.26
CA GLU A 156 -2.56 -12.24 21.36
C GLU A 156 -3.48 -11.18 21.95
N ASN A 157 -4.61 -11.61 22.55
CA ASN A 157 -5.53 -10.70 23.23
C ASN A 157 -4.91 -10.01 24.46
N MET A 158 -4.06 -10.70 25.20
CA MET A 158 -3.41 -10.12 26.41
C MET A 158 -2.37 -9.05 26.06
N VAL A 159 -1.72 -9.14 24.90
CA VAL A 159 -0.61 -8.25 24.53
C VAL A 159 -1.00 -7.18 23.51
N GLN A 160 -2.22 -7.19 22.98
CA GLN A 160 -2.67 -6.28 21.93
C GLN A 160 -2.54 -4.79 22.30
N ASP A 161 -2.64 -4.44 23.59
CA ASP A 161 -2.58 -3.07 24.10
C ASP A 161 -1.16 -2.66 24.52
N ILE A 162 -0.21 -3.56 24.47
CA ILE A 162 1.18 -3.27 24.83
C ILE A 162 1.83 -2.50 23.65
N LYS A 163 2.24 -1.26 23.93
CA LYS A 163 2.84 -0.37 22.93
C LYS A 163 4.36 -0.35 22.93
N ALA A 164 4.98 -0.82 24.01
CA ALA A 164 6.43 -0.85 24.09
C ALA A 164 7.01 -1.92 23.14
N PRO A 165 8.09 -1.63 22.41
CA PRO A 165 8.82 -2.66 21.67
C PRO A 165 9.41 -3.66 22.65
N THR A 166 9.25 -4.92 22.38
CA THR A 166 9.83 -6.03 23.17
C THR A 166 10.86 -6.77 22.34
#